data_c62730f1905bb6cee7ff82e7b657f24d
#
_entry.id   c62730f1905bb6cee7ff82e7b657f24d
#
_cell.length_a   1.000
_cell.length_b   1.000
_cell.length_c   1.000
_cell.angle_alpha   90.00
_cell.angle_beta   90.00
_cell.angle_gamma   90.00
#
_symmetry.space_group_name_H-M   'P 1'
#
loop_
_entity.id
_entity.type
_entity.pdbx_description
1 polymer ?
#
loop_
_entity_poly.entity_id
_entity_poly.type
_entity_poly.pdbx_seq_one_letter_code
_entity_poly.pdbx_strand_id
1 'polypeptide(L)'
;MHITRRGAAAVALSCGMLASLPTLAADEPRYNQVSLRAEVSKEVARDLMVVTLYSEAQNTDPGKLAKEITETMNKAVQQARQVKDVKISQGSRNSYPIYDTKGQKITGWRERAELRLESADFPALSKLTGDLLQDLKMGGMDFSIAPATRKSNEDELLKDAVAAFKARAQLATDALGGKGYKVVSLNLNSSGYPRPYLRNAPMAMMAKGAADESAPAPDIEAGTSEVSMSADGLIEVQVP
;
A
#
# COMPACT_ATOMS: atom_id res chain seq x y z
N MET A 1 25.37 96.24 -9.07
CA MET A 1 24.38 96.80 -10.01
C MET A 1 23.54 95.66 -10.52
N HIS A 2 22.20 95.73 -10.26
CA HIS A 2 21.11 94.87 -10.73
C HIS A 2 21.12 93.39 -10.29
N ILE A 3 20.42 92.95 -9.28
CA ILE A 3 18.98 92.60 -9.06
C ILE A 3 18.39 91.80 -10.26
N THR A 4 18.03 90.51 -9.96
CA THR A 4 16.70 90.05 -10.26
C THR A 4 16.42 88.73 -9.53
N ARG A 5 15.34 88.73 -8.73
CA ARG A 5 14.64 87.58 -8.09
C ARG A 5 13.92 86.77 -9.16
N ARG A 6 13.95 85.49 -9.07
CA ARG A 6 12.86 84.62 -9.56
C ARG A 6 12.62 83.48 -8.61
N GLY A 7 11.37 83.41 -8.17
CA GLY A 7 10.86 82.45 -7.22
C GLY A 7 10.74 81.06 -7.83
N ALA A 8 10.95 80.10 -6.99
CA ALA A 8 10.69 78.71 -7.25
C ALA A 8 9.44 78.28 -6.46
N ALA A 9 8.40 77.95 -7.19
CA ALA A 9 7.17 77.31 -6.62
C ALA A 9 7.44 75.85 -6.26
N ALA A 10 7.32 75.52 -4.98
CA ALA A 10 7.35 74.14 -4.50
C ALA A 10 5.97 73.47 -4.77
N VAL A 11 5.93 72.55 -5.69
CA VAL A 11 4.79 71.65 -5.87
C VAL A 11 4.96 70.47 -4.90
N ALA A 12 4.14 70.45 -3.85
CA ALA A 12 4.06 69.32 -2.92
C ALA A 12 3.19 68.22 -3.57
N LEU A 13 3.82 67.14 -4.03
CA LEU A 13 3.17 65.94 -4.54
C LEU A 13 2.80 65.05 -3.33
N SER A 14 1.56 65.15 -2.85
CA SER A 14 1.01 64.26 -1.81
C SER A 14 0.73 62.87 -2.39
N CYS A 15 1.64 61.94 -2.19
CA CYS A 15 1.48 60.53 -2.49
C CYS A 15 0.55 59.92 -1.43
N GLY A 16 -0.73 59.76 -1.79
CA GLY A 16 -1.70 59.05 -0.96
C GLY A 16 -1.39 57.56 -0.98
N MET A 17 -0.78 57.03 0.10
CA MET A 17 -0.70 55.59 0.38
C MET A 17 -2.11 55.08 0.71
N LEU A 18 -2.76 54.43 -0.25
CA LEU A 18 -3.89 53.54 0.05
C LEU A 18 -3.36 52.30 0.78
N ALA A 19 -3.45 52.33 2.11
CA ALA A 19 -3.25 51.15 2.94
C ALA A 19 -4.43 50.23 2.65
N SER A 20 -4.23 49.21 1.80
CA SER A 20 -5.11 48.04 1.70
C SER A 20 -5.03 47.25 3.01
N LEU A 21 -5.98 47.47 3.90
CA LEU A 21 -6.18 46.66 5.08
C LEU A 21 -6.56 45.24 4.60
N PRO A 22 -5.84 44.19 5.06
CA PRO A 22 -6.29 42.84 4.83
C PRO A 22 -7.65 42.69 5.53
N THR A 23 -8.69 42.48 4.77
CA THR A 23 -9.99 42.03 5.28
C THR A 23 -9.73 40.64 5.87
N LEU A 24 -9.56 40.55 7.18
CA LEU A 24 -9.72 39.32 7.93
C LEU A 24 -11.18 38.90 7.69
N ALA A 25 -11.37 37.93 6.79
CA ALA A 25 -12.64 37.24 6.66
C ALA A 25 -12.92 36.62 8.03
N ALA A 26 -13.79 37.21 8.80
CA ALA A 26 -14.26 36.63 10.03
C ALA A 26 -14.92 35.31 9.65
N ASP A 27 -14.42 34.19 10.17
CA ASP A 27 -15.08 32.88 10.06
C ASP A 27 -16.47 33.05 10.66
N GLU A 28 -17.50 33.07 9.79
CA GLU A 28 -18.88 33.12 10.27
C GLU A 28 -19.13 31.89 11.16
N PRO A 29 -19.75 32.06 12.34
CA PRO A 29 -20.03 30.94 13.22
C PRO A 29 -20.92 29.93 12.49
N ARG A 30 -20.38 28.72 12.29
CA ARG A 30 -21.05 27.64 11.58
C ARG A 30 -21.91 26.85 12.56
N TYR A 31 -23.19 27.06 12.51
CA TYR A 31 -24.18 26.37 13.37
C TYR A 31 -24.67 25.09 12.70
N ASN A 32 -25.24 24.18 13.48
CA ASN A 32 -25.91 22.95 13.03
C ASN A 32 -25.03 22.01 12.22
N GLN A 33 -23.74 22.06 12.44
CA GLN A 33 -22.79 21.15 11.77
C GLN A 33 -22.54 19.90 12.61
N VAL A 34 -22.61 18.74 11.97
CA VAL A 34 -22.40 17.44 12.59
C VAL A 34 -21.32 16.69 11.83
N SER A 35 -20.26 16.30 12.54
CA SER A 35 -19.23 15.40 12.01
C SER A 35 -19.67 13.96 12.19
N LEU A 36 -19.61 13.18 11.12
CA LEU A 36 -20.04 11.79 11.11
C LEU A 36 -18.98 10.92 10.48
N ARG A 37 -18.88 9.69 10.97
CA ARG A 37 -18.08 8.64 10.37
C ARG A 37 -18.93 7.41 10.14
N ALA A 38 -18.83 6.82 8.97
CA ALA A 38 -19.34 5.50 8.66
C ALA A 38 -18.16 4.62 8.22
N GLU A 39 -18.20 3.34 8.57
CA GLU A 39 -17.19 2.36 8.17
C GLU A 39 -17.92 1.09 7.74
N VAL A 40 -17.45 0.52 6.65
CA VAL A 40 -17.91 -0.75 6.11
C VAL A 40 -16.70 -1.62 5.83
N SER A 41 -16.84 -2.93 6.00
CA SER A 41 -15.78 -3.89 5.72
C SER A 41 -16.33 -5.15 5.06
N LYS A 42 -15.44 -5.86 4.36
CA LYS A 42 -15.74 -7.12 3.67
C LYS A 42 -14.54 -8.05 3.75
N GLU A 43 -14.80 -9.33 4.03
CA GLU A 43 -13.80 -10.37 3.88
C GLU A 43 -13.65 -10.73 2.40
N VAL A 44 -12.41 -10.67 1.90
CA VAL A 44 -12.06 -10.98 0.50
C VAL A 44 -11.06 -12.12 0.50
N ALA A 45 -11.30 -13.11 -0.34
CA ALA A 45 -10.36 -14.23 -0.53
C ALA A 45 -9.01 -13.73 -1.05
N ARG A 46 -7.92 -14.31 -0.55
CA ARG A 46 -6.58 -14.09 -1.08
C ARG A 46 -6.42 -14.97 -2.30
N ASP A 47 -6.39 -14.35 -3.46
CA ASP A 47 -6.38 -14.99 -4.78
C ASP A 47 -5.06 -14.79 -5.54
N LEU A 48 -4.02 -14.33 -4.84
CA LEU A 48 -2.68 -14.15 -5.39
C LEU A 48 -1.64 -14.77 -4.47
N MET A 49 -0.91 -15.75 -4.96
CA MET A 49 0.27 -16.32 -4.31
C MET A 49 1.50 -15.56 -4.78
N VAL A 50 2.36 -15.21 -3.84
CA VAL A 50 3.61 -14.49 -4.06
C VAL A 50 4.75 -15.29 -3.47
N VAL A 51 5.71 -15.68 -4.31
CA VAL A 51 6.90 -16.41 -3.89
C VAL A 51 8.14 -15.55 -4.14
N THR A 52 8.98 -15.41 -3.15
CA THR A 52 10.30 -14.80 -3.27
C THR A 52 11.37 -15.87 -3.13
N LEU A 53 12.13 -16.05 -4.17
CA LEU A 53 13.31 -16.92 -4.19
C LEU A 53 14.56 -16.07 -4.31
N TYR A 54 15.71 -16.61 -3.90
CA TYR A 54 16.97 -15.91 -4.04
C TYR A 54 18.15 -16.86 -4.34
N SER A 55 19.13 -16.31 -5.06
CA SER A 55 20.48 -16.89 -5.15
C SER A 55 21.42 -16.09 -4.29
N GLU A 56 22.28 -16.78 -3.55
CA GLU A 56 23.34 -16.16 -2.74
C GLU A 56 24.63 -16.99 -2.84
N ALA A 57 25.71 -16.32 -3.20
CA ALA A 57 27.04 -16.90 -3.28
C ALA A 57 28.10 -15.96 -2.71
N GLN A 58 29.32 -16.48 -2.55
CA GLN A 58 30.47 -15.74 -2.07
C GLN A 58 31.69 -16.06 -2.95
N ASN A 59 32.51 -15.05 -3.27
CA ASN A 59 33.75 -15.22 -4.01
C ASN A 59 34.77 -14.14 -3.61
N THR A 60 36.04 -14.41 -3.73
CA THR A 60 37.10 -13.41 -3.56
C THR A 60 37.11 -12.41 -4.73
N ASP A 61 36.69 -12.84 -5.92
CA ASP A 61 36.58 -12.01 -7.13
C ASP A 61 35.13 -11.58 -7.33
N PRO A 62 34.82 -10.27 -7.23
CA PRO A 62 33.47 -9.77 -7.40
C PRO A 62 32.93 -9.94 -8.83
N GLY A 63 33.81 -9.95 -9.86
CA GLY A 63 33.37 -10.15 -11.24
C GLY A 63 32.91 -11.58 -11.50
N LYS A 64 33.64 -12.57 -10.96
CA LYS A 64 33.21 -13.97 -11.02
C LYS A 64 31.94 -14.22 -10.25
N LEU A 65 31.81 -13.62 -9.07
CA LEU A 65 30.58 -13.68 -8.25
C LEU A 65 29.38 -13.14 -9.00
N ALA A 66 29.50 -11.94 -9.56
CA ALA A 66 28.42 -11.30 -10.31
C ALA A 66 27.98 -12.13 -11.52
N LYS A 67 28.93 -12.77 -12.20
CA LYS A 67 28.66 -13.67 -13.33
C LYS A 67 27.86 -14.90 -12.88
N GLU A 68 28.32 -15.59 -11.85
CA GLU A 68 27.69 -16.79 -11.27
C GLU A 68 26.23 -16.52 -10.88
N ILE A 69 26.00 -15.45 -10.10
CA ILE A 69 24.64 -15.03 -9.69
C ILE A 69 23.78 -14.73 -10.92
N THR A 70 24.32 -14.03 -11.91
CA THR A 70 23.58 -13.69 -13.13
C THR A 70 23.17 -14.93 -13.92
N GLU A 71 24.07 -15.89 -14.07
CA GLU A 71 23.80 -17.14 -14.78
C GLU A 71 22.71 -17.96 -14.09
N THR A 72 22.80 -18.11 -12.76
CA THR A 72 21.78 -18.79 -11.94
C THR A 72 20.42 -18.09 -12.06
N MET A 73 20.37 -16.77 -11.92
CA MET A 73 19.13 -16.01 -12.03
C MET A 73 18.52 -16.07 -13.45
N ASN A 74 19.35 -16.02 -14.49
CA ASN A 74 18.87 -16.12 -15.87
C ASN A 74 18.27 -17.50 -16.15
N LYS A 75 18.89 -18.58 -15.66
CA LYS A 75 18.35 -19.95 -15.77
C LYS A 75 16.99 -20.04 -15.11
N ALA A 76 16.85 -19.52 -13.89
CA ALA A 76 15.59 -19.51 -13.15
C ALA A 76 14.51 -18.72 -13.86
N VAL A 77 14.83 -17.54 -14.39
CA VAL A 77 13.88 -16.70 -15.16
C VAL A 77 13.45 -17.41 -16.44
N GLN A 78 14.35 -18.07 -17.16
CA GLN A 78 14.02 -18.84 -18.35
C GLN A 78 13.07 -19.99 -18.02
N GLN A 79 13.30 -20.71 -16.95
CA GLN A 79 12.44 -21.80 -16.48
C GLN A 79 11.06 -21.26 -16.06
N ALA A 80 11.00 -20.17 -15.31
CA ALA A 80 9.76 -19.55 -14.89
C ALA A 80 8.90 -19.07 -16.09
N ARG A 81 9.52 -18.59 -17.16
CA ARG A 81 8.81 -18.16 -18.39
C ARG A 81 8.09 -19.28 -19.14
N GLN A 82 8.42 -20.54 -18.85
CA GLN A 82 7.73 -21.68 -19.46
C GLN A 82 6.35 -21.94 -18.82
N VAL A 83 6.12 -21.40 -17.63
CA VAL A 83 4.85 -21.56 -16.92
C VAL A 83 3.96 -20.36 -17.22
N LYS A 84 2.74 -20.65 -17.74
CA LYS A 84 1.77 -19.61 -18.08
C LYS A 84 1.23 -18.95 -16.80
N ASP A 85 0.77 -17.71 -16.94
CA ASP A 85 0.07 -16.94 -15.90
C ASP A 85 0.91 -16.74 -14.61
N VAL A 86 2.25 -16.84 -14.75
CA VAL A 86 3.20 -16.46 -13.71
C VAL A 86 3.83 -15.13 -14.07
N LYS A 87 3.58 -14.12 -13.24
CA LYS A 87 4.26 -12.83 -13.34
C LYS A 87 5.61 -12.93 -12.67
N ILE A 88 6.65 -12.56 -13.41
CA ILE A 88 8.04 -12.65 -13.00
C ILE A 88 8.59 -11.24 -12.84
N SER A 89 9.19 -10.95 -11.69
CA SER A 89 9.91 -9.71 -11.44
C SER A 89 11.22 -9.98 -10.70
N GLN A 90 12.23 -9.18 -11.01
CA GLN A 90 13.46 -9.20 -10.23
C GLN A 90 13.27 -8.39 -8.96
N GLY A 91 13.69 -8.94 -7.84
CA GLY A 91 13.74 -8.26 -6.56
C GLY A 91 15.04 -7.49 -6.35
N SER A 92 15.45 -7.40 -5.10
CA SER A 92 16.72 -6.75 -4.74
C SER A 92 17.94 -7.55 -5.24
N ARG A 93 19.00 -6.83 -5.62
CA ARG A 93 20.31 -7.39 -5.87
C ARG A 93 21.35 -6.57 -5.12
N ASN A 94 22.02 -7.20 -4.18
CA ASN A 94 22.96 -6.52 -3.29
C ASN A 94 24.27 -7.30 -3.20
N SER A 95 25.39 -6.58 -3.25
CA SER A 95 26.73 -7.12 -3.06
C SER A 95 27.37 -6.47 -1.83
N TYR A 96 27.95 -7.30 -0.96
CA TYR A 96 28.52 -6.87 0.31
C TYR A 96 29.97 -7.36 0.41
N PRO A 97 30.90 -6.52 0.87
CA PRO A 97 32.25 -6.95 1.18
C PRO A 97 32.25 -7.83 2.43
N ILE A 98 33.10 -8.88 2.40
CA ILE A 98 33.40 -9.71 3.56
C ILE A 98 34.75 -9.24 4.08
N TYR A 99 34.83 -8.90 5.35
CA TYR A 99 36.03 -8.42 5.99
C TYR A 99 36.74 -9.54 6.78
N ASP A 100 38.00 -9.34 7.05
CA ASP A 100 38.78 -10.19 7.96
C ASP A 100 38.25 -10.03 9.40
N THR A 101 38.76 -10.88 10.30
CA THR A 101 38.34 -10.87 11.72
C THR A 101 38.63 -9.56 12.45
N LYS A 102 39.52 -8.71 11.92
CA LYS A 102 39.87 -7.39 12.45
C LYS A 102 39.05 -6.26 11.79
N GLY A 103 38.23 -6.56 10.81
CA GLY A 103 37.41 -5.56 10.10
C GLY A 103 38.22 -4.61 9.21
N GLN A 104 39.49 -4.93 8.88
CA GLN A 104 40.40 -4.00 8.20
C GLN A 104 40.61 -4.30 6.71
N LYS A 105 40.48 -5.56 6.31
CA LYS A 105 40.76 -5.98 4.92
C LYS A 105 39.53 -6.72 4.37
N ILE A 106 39.18 -6.42 3.12
CA ILE A 106 38.19 -7.18 2.37
C ILE A 106 38.86 -8.51 1.97
N THR A 107 38.25 -9.61 2.39
CA THR A 107 38.67 -10.98 2.12
C THR A 107 37.84 -11.66 1.04
N GLY A 108 36.71 -11.10 0.71
CA GLY A 108 35.79 -11.61 -0.30
C GLY A 108 34.54 -10.74 -0.44
N TRP A 109 33.63 -11.23 -1.24
CA TRP A 109 32.35 -10.59 -1.51
C TRP A 109 31.24 -11.61 -1.38
N ARG A 110 30.10 -11.17 -0.88
CA ARG A 110 28.84 -11.92 -0.87
C ARG A 110 27.84 -11.16 -1.72
N GLU A 111 27.17 -11.85 -2.62
CA GLU A 111 26.11 -11.27 -3.43
C GLU A 111 24.83 -12.09 -3.28
N ARG A 112 23.71 -11.39 -3.17
CA ARG A 112 22.36 -11.96 -3.12
C ARG A 112 21.50 -11.25 -4.16
N ALA A 113 20.79 -12.04 -4.97
CA ALA A 113 19.81 -11.56 -5.92
C ALA A 113 18.47 -12.29 -5.72
N GLU A 114 17.38 -11.57 -5.83
CA GLU A 114 16.04 -12.07 -5.57
C GLU A 114 15.21 -12.16 -6.85
N LEU A 115 14.38 -13.19 -6.91
CA LEU A 115 13.35 -13.42 -7.93
C LEU A 115 11.99 -13.48 -7.25
N ARG A 116 11.06 -12.66 -7.70
CA ARG A 116 9.69 -12.63 -7.22
C ARG A 116 8.77 -13.18 -8.29
N LEU A 117 7.95 -14.15 -7.91
CA LEU A 117 6.97 -14.82 -8.75
C LEU A 117 5.58 -14.61 -8.16
N GLU A 118 4.60 -14.28 -9.00
CA GLU A 118 3.21 -14.05 -8.59
C GLU A 118 2.28 -14.81 -9.53
N SER A 119 1.30 -15.51 -8.97
CA SER A 119 0.24 -16.19 -9.76
C SER A 119 -1.03 -16.39 -8.95
N ALA A 120 -2.17 -16.41 -9.65
CA ALA A 120 -3.44 -16.89 -9.12
C ALA A 120 -3.56 -18.42 -9.21
N ASP A 121 -2.75 -19.08 -10.06
CA ASP A 121 -2.66 -20.54 -10.15
C ASP A 121 -1.66 -21.06 -9.11
N PHE A 122 -2.15 -21.34 -7.91
CA PHE A 122 -1.33 -21.81 -6.78
C PHE A 122 -0.65 -23.14 -7.05
N PRO A 123 -1.34 -24.16 -7.63
CA PRO A 123 -0.71 -25.41 -7.98
C PRO A 123 0.45 -25.25 -8.96
N ALA A 124 0.26 -24.47 -10.03
CA ALA A 124 1.31 -24.21 -11.02
C ALA A 124 2.52 -23.48 -10.42
N LEU A 125 2.26 -22.46 -9.61
CA LEU A 125 3.33 -21.69 -8.93
C LEU A 125 4.06 -22.54 -7.88
N SER A 126 3.34 -23.39 -7.13
CA SER A 126 3.94 -24.30 -6.15
C SER A 126 4.88 -25.31 -6.82
N LYS A 127 4.45 -25.90 -7.94
CA LYS A 127 5.28 -26.82 -8.72
C LYS A 127 6.54 -26.12 -9.22
N LEU A 128 6.38 -24.97 -9.88
CA LEU A 128 7.50 -24.16 -10.35
C LEU A 128 8.48 -23.81 -9.23
N THR A 129 7.94 -23.44 -8.07
CA THR A 129 8.74 -23.14 -6.87
C THR A 129 9.59 -24.35 -6.48
N GLY A 130 8.99 -25.55 -6.40
CA GLY A 130 9.70 -26.79 -6.10
C GLY A 130 10.83 -27.07 -7.09
N ASP A 131 10.59 -26.87 -8.38
CA ASP A 131 11.61 -27.06 -9.42
C ASP A 131 12.76 -26.05 -9.28
N LEU A 132 12.45 -24.77 -8.97
CA LEU A 132 13.46 -23.72 -8.82
C LEU A 132 14.29 -23.83 -7.53
N LEU A 133 13.78 -24.50 -6.49
CA LEU A 133 14.52 -24.73 -5.24
C LEU A 133 15.75 -25.65 -5.39
N GLN A 134 15.93 -26.29 -6.54
CA GLN A 134 17.16 -27.02 -6.85
C GLN A 134 18.35 -26.08 -7.01
N ASP A 135 18.14 -24.87 -7.53
CA ASP A 135 19.19 -23.89 -7.80
C ASP A 135 19.07 -22.62 -6.92
N LEU A 136 17.91 -22.35 -6.38
CA LEU A 136 17.60 -21.16 -5.57
C LEU A 136 17.19 -21.54 -4.16
N LYS A 137 17.15 -20.55 -3.27
CA LYS A 137 16.70 -20.68 -1.89
C LYS A 137 15.38 -19.96 -1.70
N MET A 138 14.54 -20.46 -0.79
CA MET A 138 13.28 -19.81 -0.41
C MET A 138 13.55 -18.54 0.39
N GLY A 139 13.07 -17.40 -0.08
CA GLY A 139 13.06 -16.14 0.65
C GLY A 139 11.76 -15.92 1.42
N GLY A 140 10.64 -16.37 0.85
CA GLY A 140 9.32 -16.28 1.47
C GLY A 140 8.21 -16.72 0.51
N MET A 141 7.06 -17.03 1.10
CA MET A 141 5.82 -17.33 0.39
C MET A 141 4.68 -16.65 1.13
N ASP A 142 3.92 -15.83 0.43
CA ASP A 142 2.82 -15.05 0.97
C ASP A 142 1.59 -15.15 0.07
N PHE A 143 0.41 -14.97 0.68
CA PHE A 143 -0.84 -14.87 -0.04
C PHE A 143 -1.44 -13.48 0.14
N SER A 144 -1.95 -12.90 -0.93
CA SER A 144 -2.55 -11.58 -0.95
C SER A 144 -3.78 -11.52 -1.85
N ILE A 145 -4.49 -10.41 -1.81
CA ILE A 145 -5.58 -10.13 -2.74
C ILE A 145 -4.95 -9.55 -4.02
N ALA A 146 -5.29 -10.12 -5.17
CA ALA A 146 -4.85 -9.58 -6.47
C ALA A 146 -5.32 -8.14 -6.67
N PRO A 147 -4.53 -7.28 -7.34
CA PRO A 147 -4.87 -5.87 -7.52
C PRO A 147 -6.24 -5.64 -8.18
N ALA A 148 -6.62 -6.47 -9.15
CA ALA A 148 -7.92 -6.37 -9.82
C ALA A 148 -9.07 -6.70 -8.87
N THR A 149 -8.95 -7.80 -8.10
CA THR A 149 -9.93 -8.22 -7.09
C THR A 149 -10.05 -7.18 -5.98
N ARG A 150 -8.93 -6.63 -5.52
CA ARG A 150 -8.91 -5.54 -4.55
C ARG A 150 -9.69 -4.33 -5.07
N LYS A 151 -9.34 -3.85 -6.28
CA LYS A 151 -10.00 -2.69 -6.87
C LYS A 151 -11.50 -2.89 -6.99
N SER A 152 -11.96 -4.05 -7.47
CA SER A 152 -13.40 -4.34 -7.59
C SER A 152 -14.11 -4.27 -6.23
N ASN A 153 -13.52 -4.83 -5.18
CA ASN A 153 -14.09 -4.79 -3.83
C ASN A 153 -14.03 -3.38 -3.21
N GLU A 154 -12.97 -2.60 -3.47
CA GLU A 154 -12.90 -1.20 -3.04
C GLU A 154 -13.97 -0.33 -3.73
N ASP A 155 -14.24 -0.54 -5.02
CA ASP A 155 -15.30 0.16 -5.77
C ASP A 155 -16.72 -0.16 -5.22
N GLU A 156 -16.95 -1.40 -4.74
CA GLU A 156 -18.20 -1.78 -4.04
C GLU A 156 -18.28 -1.12 -2.66
N LEU A 157 -17.24 -1.28 -1.85
CA LEU A 157 -17.18 -0.72 -0.49
C LEU A 157 -17.30 0.80 -0.48
N LEU A 158 -16.84 1.49 -1.52
CA LEU A 158 -17.01 2.93 -1.67
C LEU A 158 -18.49 3.32 -1.73
N LYS A 159 -19.28 2.59 -2.52
CA LYS A 159 -20.74 2.81 -2.63
C LYS A 159 -21.42 2.54 -1.31
N ASP A 160 -21.05 1.46 -0.64
CA ASP A 160 -21.62 1.06 0.64
C ASP A 160 -21.25 2.05 1.75
N ALA A 161 -20.01 2.55 1.79
CA ALA A 161 -19.58 3.57 2.75
C ALA A 161 -20.34 4.89 2.58
N VAL A 162 -20.56 5.32 1.33
CA VAL A 162 -21.39 6.50 1.04
C VAL A 162 -22.84 6.28 1.45
N ALA A 163 -23.40 5.11 1.21
CA ALA A 163 -24.76 4.77 1.62
C ALA A 163 -24.89 4.75 3.15
N ALA A 164 -23.94 4.13 3.85
CA ALA A 164 -23.87 4.10 5.31
C ALA A 164 -23.71 5.52 5.91
N PHE A 165 -22.88 6.37 5.29
CA PHE A 165 -22.74 7.77 5.69
C PHE A 165 -24.05 8.53 5.55
N LYS A 166 -24.75 8.40 4.42
CA LYS A 166 -26.06 9.04 4.20
C LYS A 166 -27.10 8.57 5.20
N ALA A 167 -27.15 7.29 5.53
CA ALA A 167 -28.06 6.75 6.53
C ALA A 167 -27.80 7.35 7.92
N ARG A 168 -26.53 7.48 8.33
CA ARG A 168 -26.15 8.14 9.59
C ARG A 168 -26.48 9.63 9.58
N ALA A 169 -26.27 10.30 8.45
CA ALA A 169 -26.61 11.71 8.27
C ALA A 169 -28.12 11.96 8.43
N GLN A 170 -28.95 11.09 7.83
CA GLN A 170 -30.39 11.16 8.00
C GLN A 170 -30.81 10.93 9.47
N LEU A 171 -30.26 9.90 10.09
CA LEU A 171 -30.55 9.59 11.51
C LEU A 171 -30.18 10.76 12.44
N ALA A 172 -29.03 11.39 12.23
CA ALA A 172 -28.62 12.56 13.00
C ALA A 172 -29.53 13.77 12.75
N THR A 173 -29.94 13.98 11.50
CA THR A 173 -30.87 15.04 11.11
C THR A 173 -32.22 14.88 11.81
N ASP A 174 -32.79 13.68 11.78
CA ASP A 174 -34.08 13.37 12.41
C ASP A 174 -34.00 13.55 13.94
N ALA A 175 -32.93 13.08 14.56
CA ALA A 175 -32.71 13.21 16.01
C ALA A 175 -32.55 14.66 16.47
N LEU A 176 -32.06 15.56 15.60
CA LEU A 176 -31.97 17.00 15.86
C LEU A 176 -33.23 17.78 15.48
N GLY A 177 -34.27 17.11 15.01
CA GLY A 177 -35.53 17.76 14.57
C GLY A 177 -35.36 18.54 13.26
N GLY A 178 -34.37 18.21 12.47
CA GLY A 178 -34.11 18.83 11.16
C GLY A 178 -35.06 18.34 10.07
N LYS A 179 -35.24 19.16 9.03
CA LYS A 179 -36.04 18.83 7.83
C LYS A 179 -35.23 18.21 6.70
N GLY A 180 -33.89 18.26 6.79
CA GLY A 180 -32.93 17.77 5.80
C GLY A 180 -31.51 18.14 6.17
N TYR A 181 -30.55 17.73 5.34
CA TYR A 181 -29.14 18.08 5.53
C TYR A 181 -28.45 18.39 4.20
N LYS A 182 -27.33 19.10 4.28
CA LYS A 182 -26.37 19.27 3.18
C LYS A 182 -25.05 18.64 3.58
N VAL A 183 -24.43 17.92 2.67
CA VAL A 183 -23.04 17.45 2.87
C VAL A 183 -22.10 18.62 2.61
N VAL A 184 -21.36 19.02 3.62
CA VAL A 184 -20.36 20.10 3.56
C VAL A 184 -19.03 19.55 3.06
N SER A 185 -18.62 18.39 3.57
CA SER A 185 -17.42 17.68 3.13
C SER A 185 -17.60 16.18 3.32
N LEU A 186 -16.94 15.40 2.46
CA LEU A 186 -16.90 13.95 2.55
C LEU A 186 -15.52 13.48 2.12
N ASN A 187 -14.83 12.74 2.99
CA ASN A 187 -13.56 12.10 2.72
C ASN A 187 -13.76 10.60 2.77
N LEU A 188 -13.29 9.92 1.72
CA LEU A 188 -13.36 8.47 1.59
C LEU A 188 -11.95 7.92 1.72
N ASN A 189 -11.76 7.01 2.68
CA ASN A 189 -10.46 6.41 2.95
C ASN A 189 -10.58 4.90 2.95
N SER A 190 -9.80 4.23 2.08
CA SER A 190 -9.63 2.80 2.16
C SER A 190 -8.51 2.47 3.16
N SER A 191 -8.66 1.41 3.94
CA SER A 191 -7.55 0.88 4.70
C SER A 191 -6.58 0.21 3.73
N GLY A 192 -5.46 0.88 3.44
CA GLY A 192 -4.48 0.45 2.44
C GLY A 192 -3.74 -0.86 2.76
N TYR A 193 -3.90 -1.40 3.94
CA TYR A 193 -3.27 -2.66 4.36
C TYR A 193 -4.35 -3.65 4.82
N PRO A 194 -4.52 -4.76 4.09
CA PRO A 194 -5.38 -5.84 4.55
C PRO A 194 -4.81 -6.38 5.87
N ARG A 195 -5.59 -6.29 6.93
CA ARG A 195 -5.23 -6.96 8.18
C ARG A 195 -5.46 -8.46 7.98
N PRO A 196 -4.46 -9.31 8.24
CA PRO A 196 -4.68 -10.74 8.24
C PRO A 196 -5.74 -11.09 9.29
N TYR A 197 -6.83 -11.69 8.86
CA TYR A 197 -7.82 -12.22 9.78
C TYR A 197 -7.26 -13.54 10.32
N LEU A 198 -6.73 -13.52 11.52
CA LEU A 198 -6.35 -14.73 12.23
C LEU A 198 -7.66 -15.41 12.72
N ARG A 199 -8.25 -16.23 11.86
CA ARG A 199 -9.23 -17.19 12.33
C ARG A 199 -8.49 -18.10 13.28
N ASN A 200 -8.83 -18.08 14.57
CA ASN A 200 -8.40 -19.12 15.52
C ASN A 200 -9.01 -20.45 15.06
N ALA A 201 -8.31 -21.14 14.14
CA ALA A 201 -8.61 -22.52 13.87
C ALA A 201 -8.35 -23.28 15.18
N PRO A 202 -9.32 -24.07 15.70
CA PRO A 202 -9.03 -24.94 16.83
C PRO A 202 -7.86 -25.83 16.42
N MET A 203 -6.79 -25.84 17.20
CA MET A 203 -5.69 -26.79 17.03
C MET A 203 -6.29 -28.19 17.22
N ALA A 204 -6.59 -28.86 16.10
CA ALA A 204 -6.84 -30.28 16.12
C ALA A 204 -5.52 -30.92 16.56
N MET A 205 -5.49 -31.48 17.77
CA MET A 205 -4.40 -32.33 18.25
C MET A 205 -4.13 -33.39 17.18
N MET A 206 -2.98 -33.31 16.52
CA MET A 206 -2.48 -34.35 15.65
C MET A 206 -2.26 -35.61 16.51
N ALA A 207 -3.22 -36.51 16.44
CA ALA A 207 -3.02 -37.90 16.87
C ALA A 207 -1.93 -38.51 15.97
N LYS A 208 -0.87 -38.97 16.64
CA LYS A 208 0.27 -39.69 16.09
C LYS A 208 -0.24 -41.02 15.48
N GLY A 209 -0.36 -41.07 14.15
CA GLY A 209 -0.77 -42.28 13.42
C GLY A 209 0.10 -42.43 12.17
N ALA A 210 0.71 -43.60 12.07
CA ALA A 210 1.46 -44.26 11.01
C ALA A 210 1.57 -43.59 9.64
N ALA A 211 2.79 -43.55 9.16
CA ALA A 211 3.18 -43.17 7.81
C ALA A 211 2.45 -44.07 6.78
N ASP A 212 1.61 -43.44 5.98
CA ASP A 212 1.09 -43.99 4.75
C ASP A 212 1.62 -43.11 3.59
N GLU A 213 2.29 -43.73 2.63
CA GLU A 213 3.09 -43.09 1.56
C GLU A 213 2.25 -42.38 0.47
N SER A 214 0.98 -42.11 0.72
CA SER A 214 0.08 -41.40 -0.21
C SER A 214 -0.69 -40.27 0.48
N ALA A 215 0.02 -39.39 1.22
CA ALA A 215 -0.65 -38.19 1.70
C ALA A 215 -1.01 -37.30 0.49
N PRO A 216 -2.31 -36.97 0.30
CA PRO A 216 -2.68 -36.01 -0.71
C PRO A 216 -1.95 -34.69 -0.44
N ALA A 217 -1.49 -34.02 -1.52
CA ALA A 217 -0.89 -32.71 -1.39
C ALA A 217 -1.82 -31.82 -0.56
N PRO A 218 -1.32 -31.11 0.46
CA PRO A 218 -2.16 -30.24 1.28
C PRO A 218 -2.86 -29.23 0.39
N ASP A 219 -4.17 -29.12 0.53
CA ASP A 219 -4.95 -28.10 -0.14
C ASP A 219 -4.48 -26.73 0.38
N ILE A 220 -3.94 -25.90 -0.50
CA ILE A 220 -3.35 -24.62 -0.08
C ILE A 220 -4.50 -23.62 0.09
N GLU A 221 -4.99 -23.50 1.32
CA GLU A 221 -5.96 -22.45 1.66
C GLU A 221 -5.25 -21.13 1.94
N ALA A 222 -5.39 -20.16 1.03
CA ALA A 222 -4.80 -18.82 1.16
C ALA A 222 -5.45 -17.98 2.26
N GLY A 223 -6.65 -18.36 2.72
CA GLY A 223 -7.46 -17.62 3.68
C GLY A 223 -8.06 -16.33 3.10
N THR A 224 -8.63 -15.50 3.98
CA THR A 224 -9.23 -14.21 3.65
C THR A 224 -8.44 -13.06 4.22
N SER A 225 -8.68 -11.86 3.69
CA SER A 225 -8.23 -10.59 4.26
C SER A 225 -9.40 -9.64 4.34
N GLU A 226 -9.47 -8.86 5.41
CA GLU A 226 -10.47 -7.82 5.55
C GLU A 226 -10.04 -6.58 4.74
N VAL A 227 -10.95 -6.08 3.91
CA VAL A 227 -10.83 -4.78 3.23
C VAL A 227 -11.91 -3.87 3.81
N SER A 228 -11.54 -2.67 4.24
CA SER A 228 -12.48 -1.72 4.80
C SER A 228 -12.41 -0.35 4.12
N MET A 229 -13.53 0.37 4.15
CA MET A 229 -13.67 1.71 3.63
C MET A 229 -14.37 2.58 4.68
N SER A 230 -13.81 3.74 4.98
CA SER A 230 -14.46 4.73 5.83
C SER A 230 -14.91 5.95 5.03
N ALA A 231 -16.06 6.48 5.42
CA ALA A 231 -16.61 7.74 4.95
C ALA A 231 -16.68 8.71 6.14
N ASP A 232 -15.78 9.67 6.16
CA ASP A 232 -15.68 10.72 7.19
C ASP A 232 -16.17 12.03 6.59
N GLY A 233 -17.14 12.67 7.22
CA GLY A 233 -17.70 13.88 6.63
C GLY A 233 -18.38 14.80 7.63
N LEU A 234 -18.68 15.99 7.13
CA LEU A 234 -19.39 17.05 7.82
C LEU A 234 -20.70 17.32 7.10
N ILE A 235 -21.79 17.32 7.84
CA ILE A 235 -23.10 17.75 7.33
C ILE A 235 -23.56 19.01 8.05
N GLU A 236 -24.40 19.77 7.38
CA GLU A 236 -25.15 20.89 7.95
C GLU A 236 -26.62 20.53 7.99
N VAL A 237 -27.18 20.43 9.20
CA VAL A 237 -28.58 20.08 9.41
C VAL A 237 -29.45 21.31 9.19
N GLN A 238 -30.48 21.17 8.39
CA GLN A 238 -31.47 22.20 8.12
C GLN A 238 -32.55 22.13 9.21
N VAL A 239 -32.43 22.98 10.20
CA VAL A 239 -33.47 23.15 11.26
C VAL A 239 -34.56 24.11 10.80
N PRO A 240 -35.78 23.99 11.34
CA PRO A 240 -36.91 24.87 11.01
C PRO A 240 -36.64 26.34 11.27
#